data_a8ad4441fbe6f125a75785a540311302
#
_entry.id   a8ad4441fbe6f125a75785a540311302
#
_cell.length_a   1.000
_cell.length_b   1.000
_cell.length_c   1.000
_cell.angle_alpha   90.00
_cell.angle_beta   90.00
_cell.angle_gamma   90.00
#
_symmetry.space_group_name_H-M   'P 1'
#
loop_
_entity.id
_entity.type
_entity.pdbx_description
1 polymer ?
#
loop_
_entity_poly.entity_id
_entity_poly.type
_entity_poly.pdbx_seq_one_letter_code
_entity_poly.pdbx_strand_id
1 'polypeptide(L)'
;MTRSRTWSQHLEYPIVEARYELHVNAGAVIDAKIIGYFTDEFGERHEFVRWDKCHGQFHKHCLYEKGQGKDIITSPLAEAFNEAKSDLRENWARYKKGYIKNHLF
;
A
#
# COMPACT_ATOMS: atom_id res chain seq x y z
N MET A 1 -12.02 20.80 -10.47
CA MET A 1 -11.32 19.91 -11.42
C MET A 1 -10.61 18.81 -10.64
N THR A 2 -10.79 17.56 -11.04
CA THR A 2 -10.13 16.42 -10.43
C THR A 2 -8.78 16.16 -11.12
N ARG A 3 -7.74 16.01 -10.33
CA ARG A 3 -6.41 15.65 -10.81
C ARG A 3 -6.03 14.29 -10.23
N SER A 4 -5.44 13.44 -11.06
CA SER A 4 -4.96 12.12 -10.65
C SER A 4 -3.46 12.04 -10.89
N ARG A 5 -2.76 11.43 -9.93
CA ARG A 5 -1.33 11.19 -10.02
C ARG A 5 -1.03 9.76 -9.60
N THR A 6 -0.25 9.07 -10.42
CA THR A 6 0.22 7.72 -10.14
C THR A 6 1.73 7.70 -10.29
N TRP A 7 2.43 7.11 -9.31
CA TRP A 7 3.88 6.96 -9.39
C TRP A 7 4.33 5.73 -8.62
N SER A 8 5.56 5.29 -8.88
CA SER A 8 6.17 4.13 -8.22
C SER A 8 7.51 4.50 -7.63
N GLN A 9 7.90 3.77 -6.60
CA GLN A 9 9.18 3.94 -5.93
C GLN A 9 9.73 2.56 -5.59
N HIS A 10 11.01 2.33 -5.86
CA HIS A 10 11.67 1.11 -5.39
C HIS A 10 11.96 1.22 -3.90
N LEU A 11 11.54 0.21 -3.14
CA LEU A 11 11.89 0.05 -1.73
C LEU A 11 13.16 -0.77 -1.60
N GLU A 12 13.32 -1.74 -2.52
CA GLU A 12 14.55 -2.50 -2.71
C GLU A 12 14.67 -2.80 -4.21
N TYR A 13 15.60 -2.14 -4.87
CA TYR A 13 15.79 -2.31 -6.32
C TYR A 13 16.41 -3.68 -6.63
N PRO A 14 15.95 -4.39 -7.67
CA PRO A 14 14.80 -4.09 -8.53
C PRO A 14 13.49 -4.78 -8.09
N ILE A 15 13.47 -5.49 -6.97
CA ILE A 15 12.48 -6.49 -6.62
C ILE A 15 11.26 -5.92 -5.91
N VAL A 16 11.48 -5.00 -4.94
CA VAL A 16 10.40 -4.50 -4.08
C VAL A 16 10.04 -3.08 -4.47
N GLU A 17 8.75 -2.87 -4.76
CA GLU A 17 8.24 -1.57 -5.19
C GLU A 17 7.03 -1.15 -4.37
N ALA A 18 6.84 0.16 -4.26
CA ALA A 18 5.61 0.78 -3.80
C ALA A 18 4.97 1.52 -4.97
N ARG A 19 3.66 1.34 -5.14
CA ARG A 19 2.87 2.10 -6.10
C ARG A 19 1.91 3.00 -5.36
N TYR A 20 1.86 4.27 -5.77
CA TYR A 20 1.04 5.30 -5.14
C TYR A 20 0.05 5.88 -6.14
N GLU A 21 -1.18 6.11 -5.70
CA GLU A 21 -2.21 6.83 -6.47
C GLU A 21 -2.86 7.88 -5.59
N LEU A 22 -3.02 9.07 -6.13
CA LEU A 22 -3.72 10.18 -5.47
C LEU A 22 -4.71 10.81 -6.42
N HIS A 23 -5.90 11.10 -5.92
CA HIS A 23 -6.92 11.86 -6.63
C HIS A 23 -7.27 13.08 -5.78
N VAL A 24 -7.16 14.26 -6.40
CA VAL A 24 -7.34 15.54 -5.73
C VAL A 24 -8.41 16.35 -6.48
N ASN A 25 -9.34 16.94 -5.73
CA ASN A 25 -10.35 17.83 -6.27
C ASN A 25 -10.42 19.08 -5.41
N ALA A 26 -10.33 20.25 -6.06
CA ALA A 26 -10.38 21.54 -5.38
C ALA A 26 -9.39 21.66 -4.21
N GLY A 27 -8.18 21.11 -4.38
CA GLY A 27 -7.13 21.14 -3.36
C GLY A 27 -7.26 20.11 -2.25
N ALA A 28 -8.30 19.28 -2.28
CA ALA A 28 -8.52 18.24 -1.27
C ALA A 28 -8.28 16.85 -1.84
N VAL A 29 -7.63 15.98 -1.08
CA VAL A 29 -7.46 14.57 -1.45
C VAL A 29 -8.80 13.87 -1.27
N ILE A 30 -9.35 13.34 -2.37
CA ILE A 30 -10.65 12.66 -2.38
C ILE A 30 -10.53 11.15 -2.47
N ASP A 31 -9.40 10.63 -2.94
CA ASP A 31 -9.12 9.21 -2.99
C ASP A 31 -7.62 8.98 -2.99
N ALA A 32 -7.20 7.82 -2.48
CA ALA A 32 -5.79 7.46 -2.39
C ALA A 32 -5.64 5.94 -2.38
N LYS A 33 -4.51 5.46 -2.91
CA LYS A 33 -4.15 4.06 -2.88
C LYS A 33 -2.64 3.91 -2.75
N ILE A 34 -2.21 2.96 -1.95
CA ILE A 34 -0.79 2.55 -1.85
C ILE A 34 -0.75 1.03 -1.90
N ILE A 35 0.14 0.50 -2.73
CA ILE A 35 0.34 -0.95 -2.85
C ILE A 35 1.83 -1.23 -2.66
N GLY A 36 2.17 -2.12 -1.71
CA GLY A 36 3.50 -2.69 -1.59
C GLY A 36 3.51 -4.07 -2.21
N TYR A 37 4.45 -4.32 -3.14
CA TYR A 37 4.55 -5.60 -3.81
C TYR A 37 6.00 -5.96 -4.12
N PHE A 38 6.24 -7.26 -4.35
CA PHE A 38 7.53 -7.74 -4.85
C PHE A 38 7.32 -8.67 -6.03
N THR A 39 8.35 -8.77 -6.87
CA THR A 39 8.35 -9.66 -8.03
C THR A 39 9.27 -10.84 -7.70
N ASP A 40 8.77 -12.07 -7.86
CA ASP A 40 9.53 -13.27 -7.57
C ASP A 40 10.46 -13.65 -8.74
N GLU A 41 11.22 -14.72 -8.56
CA GLU A 41 12.20 -15.20 -9.56
C GLU A 41 11.53 -15.66 -10.86
N PHE A 42 10.21 -15.93 -10.85
CA PHE A 42 9.44 -16.32 -12.02
C PHE A 42 8.76 -15.13 -12.70
N GLY A 43 8.99 -13.91 -12.20
CA GLY A 43 8.37 -12.69 -12.71
C GLY A 43 6.96 -12.46 -12.20
N GLU A 44 6.49 -13.26 -11.23
CA GLU A 44 5.16 -13.10 -10.65
C GLU A 44 5.16 -12.04 -9.56
N ARG A 45 4.14 -11.18 -9.60
CA ARG A 45 3.97 -10.07 -8.65
C ARG A 45 3.12 -10.52 -7.47
N HIS A 46 3.60 -10.20 -6.26
CA HIS A 46 2.92 -10.50 -5.01
C HIS A 46 2.69 -9.22 -4.22
N GLU A 47 1.43 -8.84 -4.03
CA GLU A 47 1.09 -7.74 -3.15
C GLU A 47 1.14 -8.23 -1.71
N PHE A 48 1.90 -7.55 -0.83
CA PHE A 48 1.99 -7.93 0.58
C PHE A 48 1.30 -6.97 1.52
N VAL A 49 0.95 -5.77 1.06
CA VAL A 49 0.17 -4.79 1.82
C VAL A 49 -0.49 -3.84 0.83
N ARG A 50 -1.68 -3.36 1.20
CA ARG A 50 -2.39 -2.37 0.39
C ARG A 50 -3.18 -1.44 1.28
N TRP A 51 -3.17 -0.15 0.95
CA TRP A 51 -4.06 0.83 1.54
C TRP A 51 -4.95 1.37 0.44
N ASP A 52 -6.26 1.37 0.66
CA ASP A 52 -7.22 1.97 -0.28
C ASP A 52 -8.45 2.48 0.45
N LYS A 53 -9.21 3.32 -0.25
CA LYS A 53 -10.49 3.83 0.23
C LYS A 53 -11.58 2.87 -0.22
N CYS A 54 -12.19 2.20 0.75
CA CYS A 54 -13.25 1.23 0.52
C CYS A 54 -14.47 1.63 1.33
N HIS A 55 -15.64 1.72 0.69
CA HIS A 55 -16.90 2.13 1.35
C HIS A 55 -16.78 3.45 2.09
N GLY A 56 -16.06 4.43 1.51
CA GLY A 56 -15.88 5.76 2.09
C GLY A 56 -14.82 5.86 3.16
N GLN A 57 -14.17 4.76 3.54
CA GLN A 57 -13.15 4.73 4.58
C GLN A 57 -11.82 4.21 4.05
N PHE A 58 -10.72 4.78 4.54
CA PHE A 58 -9.38 4.32 4.20
C PHE A 58 -9.04 3.10 5.06
N HIS A 59 -8.61 2.02 4.41
CA HIS A 59 -8.27 0.76 5.07
C HIS A 59 -6.84 0.35 4.74
N LYS A 60 -6.17 -0.25 5.73
CA LYS A 60 -4.95 -0.99 5.51
C LYS A 60 -5.32 -2.48 5.40
N HIS A 61 -5.03 -3.08 4.26
CA HIS A 61 -5.20 -4.51 4.03
C HIS A 61 -3.89 -5.21 4.37
N CYS A 62 -3.87 -5.94 5.48
CA CYS A 62 -2.69 -6.61 6.01
C CYS A 62 -2.50 -7.96 5.33
N LEU A 63 -2.18 -7.95 4.02
CA LEU A 63 -2.03 -9.16 3.20
C LEU A 63 -0.86 -10.03 3.67
N TYR A 64 0.06 -9.46 4.43
CA TYR A 64 1.20 -10.16 5.03
C TYR A 64 0.81 -11.02 6.23
N GLU A 65 -0.38 -10.83 6.78
CA GLU A 65 -0.87 -11.63 7.90
C GLU A 65 -1.56 -12.89 7.40
N LYS A 66 -1.54 -13.94 8.22
CA LYS A 66 -2.18 -15.21 7.88
C LYS A 66 -3.68 -15.03 7.62
N GLY A 67 -4.36 -14.23 8.44
CA GLY A 67 -5.79 -13.96 8.30
C GLY A 67 -6.14 -12.81 7.35
N GLN A 68 -5.15 -12.15 6.79
CA GLN A 68 -5.33 -11.00 5.88
C GLN A 68 -6.30 -9.95 6.43
N GLY A 69 -6.06 -9.54 7.68
CA GLY A 69 -6.92 -8.59 8.37
C GLY A 69 -6.95 -7.21 7.72
N LYS A 70 -7.95 -6.41 8.10
CA LYS A 70 -8.09 -5.03 7.65
C LYS A 70 -8.13 -4.11 8.86
N ASP A 71 -7.39 -3.00 8.78
CA ASP A 71 -7.42 -1.95 9.79
C ASP A 71 -8.08 -0.71 9.19
N ILE A 72 -9.06 -0.15 9.89
CA ILE A 72 -9.70 1.11 9.50
C ILE A 72 -8.82 2.26 9.94
N ILE A 73 -8.52 3.18 9.01
CA ILE A 73 -7.75 4.38 9.29
C ILE A 73 -8.73 5.54 9.42
N THR A 74 -8.76 6.18 10.58
CA THR A 74 -9.71 7.26 10.86
C THR A 74 -9.16 8.66 10.67
N SER A 75 -7.85 8.80 10.46
CA SER A 75 -7.21 10.08 10.16
C SER A 75 -7.76 10.69 8.86
N PRO A 76 -7.73 12.02 8.71
CA PRO A 76 -8.05 12.63 7.42
C PRO A 76 -7.22 12.03 6.30
N LEU A 77 -7.81 11.89 5.11
CA LEU A 77 -7.23 11.09 4.03
C LEU A 77 -5.80 11.52 3.63
N ALA A 78 -5.53 12.83 3.60
CA ALA A 78 -4.19 13.33 3.27
C ALA A 78 -3.16 12.90 4.32
N GLU A 79 -3.51 12.97 5.60
CA GLU A 79 -2.64 12.52 6.69
C GLU A 79 -2.48 11.00 6.67
N ALA A 80 -3.57 10.27 6.46
CA ALA A 80 -3.58 8.82 6.37
C ALA A 80 -2.67 8.33 5.25
N PHE A 81 -2.68 9.01 4.10
CA PHE A 81 -1.80 8.69 2.99
C PHE A 81 -0.32 8.85 3.37
N ASN A 82 0.03 9.95 4.04
CA ASN A 82 1.42 10.18 4.48
C ASN A 82 1.85 9.17 5.54
N GLU A 83 0.97 8.84 6.48
CA GLU A 83 1.24 7.82 7.49
C GLU A 83 1.45 6.44 6.85
N ALA A 84 0.64 6.09 5.86
CA ALA A 84 0.77 4.83 5.14
C ALA A 84 2.10 4.75 4.35
N LYS A 85 2.52 5.85 3.73
CA LYS A 85 3.82 5.93 3.05
C LYS A 85 4.97 5.66 4.03
N SER A 86 4.92 6.28 5.21
CA SER A 86 5.93 6.09 6.24
C SER A 86 5.93 4.66 6.77
N ASP A 87 4.74 4.11 7.03
CA ASP A 87 4.58 2.72 7.47
C ASP A 87 5.22 1.76 6.47
N LEU A 88 4.89 1.89 5.20
CA LEU A 88 5.43 1.03 4.15
C LEU A 88 6.96 1.16 4.06
N ARG A 89 7.48 2.39 4.06
CA ARG A 89 8.92 2.65 3.97
C ARG A 89 9.67 2.01 5.14
N GLU A 90 9.12 2.11 6.34
CA GLU A 90 9.77 1.61 7.56
C GLU A 90 9.61 0.11 7.76
N ASN A 91 8.52 -0.49 7.26
CA ASN A 91 8.12 -1.85 7.62
C ASN A 91 8.02 -2.82 6.44
N TRP A 92 8.34 -2.40 5.21
CA TRP A 92 8.15 -3.27 4.03
C TRP A 92 8.88 -4.62 4.15
N ALA A 93 10.08 -4.63 4.74
CA ALA A 93 10.86 -5.86 4.87
C ALA A 93 10.15 -6.86 5.78
N ARG A 94 9.58 -6.38 6.88
CA ARG A 94 8.81 -7.20 7.82
C ARG A 94 7.53 -7.71 7.17
N TYR A 95 6.84 -6.86 6.42
CA TYR A 95 5.60 -7.24 5.73
C TYR A 95 5.86 -8.26 4.63
N LYS A 96 6.89 -8.05 3.81
CA LYS A 96 7.30 -9.00 2.78
C LYS A 96 7.62 -10.37 3.39
N LYS A 97 8.41 -10.38 4.47
CA LYS A 97 8.80 -11.61 5.17
C LYS A 97 7.57 -12.35 5.70
N GLY A 98 6.63 -11.62 6.31
CA GLY A 98 5.37 -12.19 6.80
C GLY A 98 4.53 -12.79 5.69
N TYR A 99 4.42 -12.11 4.55
CA TYR A 99 3.70 -12.62 3.39
C TYR A 99 4.31 -13.93 2.88
N ILE A 100 5.62 -13.96 2.71
CA ILE A 100 6.32 -15.15 2.23
C ILE A 100 6.07 -16.33 3.19
N LYS A 101 6.23 -16.09 4.50
CA LYS A 101 6.01 -17.10 5.52
C LYS A 101 4.58 -17.63 5.53
N ASN A 102 3.59 -16.76 5.42
CA ASN A 102 2.18 -17.13 5.61
C ASN A 102 1.47 -17.59 4.34
N HIS A 103 1.96 -17.24 3.15
CA HIS A 103 1.25 -17.51 1.91
C HIS A 103 2.06 -18.25 0.84
N LEU A 104 3.39 -18.32 0.96
CA LEU A 104 4.25 -18.98 -0.04
C LEU A 104 4.94 -20.24 0.49
N PHE A 105 4.80 -20.53 1.77
CA PHE A 105 5.30 -21.77 2.37
C PHE A 105 4.20 -22.56 3.03
#